data_da8d2a4ffbd266ede69f150ad1c76c0c
#
_entry.id   da8d2a4ffbd266ede69f150ad1c76c0c
#
_cell.length_a   1.000
_cell.length_b   1.000
_cell.length_c   1.000
_cell.angle_alpha   90.00
_cell.angle_beta   90.00
_cell.angle_gamma   90.00
#
_symmetry.space_group_name_H-M   'P 1'
#
loop_
_entity.id
_entity.type
_entity.pdbx_description
1 polymer ?
#
loop_
_entity_poly.entity_id
_entity_poly.type
_entity_poly.pdbx_seq_one_letter_code
_entity_poly.pdbx_strand_id
1 'polypeptide(L)'
;MVGGCSPKDKGPSAKKSVPGAELSLKSPTPKAFAKHFEVPNRKVSDIEAKQALKELNLSQSSDEGLSWAKSSGKAGNYNYTDLAAKSDDGTLTIDKAELFGVHMDGETATFDRADFSNIKIYNEDDDVTVTFDALSLARPTPAMAKSIINSLANIKDIDDLDLENEDGDMGFGALSMTDMAIKSAELNGKVETLIWGEDEKSGTTDMLLDDVNMTLKGRQGESGQLTLGEFSATGLRSNLLKGIGSPTAILGKFGSTGKNFDEVKLDDLSFDSSSVSISTAGFAGKAIEKGGVTTIKQASEPFKIMLKDQPKNPQAAQAFAMVKELGFDELVFQSSQTQIIDSNTDTVTVKDGVVTMKDGFNLDYNYSASGLNELQKNLKDNGGQNDMSAALSIMTLNGVQFRLEDKSIVDRGLKLTAQFQGTTPDTIKNQIKIASAGASLFAGTGIEAALMGEMGTALSEFFENGGTLSVVVNPQEPVAMSQLSNLKSSDLTLKELGFSAKVE
;
A
#
# COMPACT_ATOMS: atom_id res chain seq x y z
N MET A 1 -56.66 -38.73 19.67
CA MET A 1 -56.37 -37.49 18.92
C MET A 1 -54.93 -37.11 19.20
N VAL A 2 -54.06 -37.42 18.27
CA VAL A 2 -52.62 -37.13 18.39
C VAL A 2 -52.33 -36.01 17.40
N GLY A 3 -52.01 -34.83 17.92
CA GLY A 3 -51.64 -33.67 17.13
C GLY A 3 -50.16 -33.71 16.76
N GLY A 4 -49.89 -33.88 15.48
CA GLY A 4 -48.54 -33.80 14.91
C GLY A 4 -48.04 -32.36 14.86
N CYS A 5 -46.89 -32.07 15.48
CA CYS A 5 -46.12 -30.84 15.25
C CYS A 5 -45.26 -31.00 14.01
N SER A 6 -45.58 -30.30 12.93
CA SER A 6 -44.71 -30.11 11.79
C SER A 6 -43.48 -29.23 12.19
N PRO A 7 -42.27 -29.53 11.73
CA PRO A 7 -41.14 -28.65 11.95
C PRO A 7 -41.30 -27.37 11.10
N LYS A 8 -41.17 -26.23 11.76
CA LYS A 8 -41.15 -24.92 11.14
C LYS A 8 -39.94 -24.82 10.21
N ASP A 9 -40.22 -24.55 8.94
CA ASP A 9 -39.24 -24.08 7.97
C ASP A 9 -38.40 -22.94 8.56
N LYS A 10 -37.12 -23.15 8.63
CA LYS A 10 -36.15 -22.07 8.86
C LYS A 10 -36.12 -21.24 7.57
N GLY A 11 -36.68 -20.06 7.64
CA GLY A 11 -36.63 -19.06 6.57
C GLY A 11 -35.19 -18.72 6.15
N PRO A 12 -35.06 -18.03 4.99
CA PRO A 12 -33.77 -17.84 4.34
C PRO A 12 -32.77 -17.18 5.28
N SER A 13 -31.60 -17.78 5.37
CA SER A 13 -30.41 -17.27 6.03
C SER A 13 -30.23 -15.79 5.70
N ALA A 14 -30.22 -14.95 6.73
CA ALA A 14 -29.91 -13.53 6.60
C ALA A 14 -28.61 -13.37 5.79
N LYS A 15 -28.68 -12.58 4.72
CA LYS A 15 -27.50 -12.15 3.97
C LYS A 15 -26.51 -11.58 4.98
N LYS A 16 -25.38 -12.26 5.19
CA LYS A 16 -24.25 -11.68 5.92
C LYS A 16 -23.83 -10.45 5.10
N SER A 17 -24.04 -9.26 5.66
CA SER A 17 -23.46 -8.04 5.12
C SER A 17 -21.94 -8.21 5.16
N VAL A 18 -21.28 -7.87 4.06
CA VAL A 18 -19.81 -7.83 4.00
C VAL A 18 -19.33 -6.95 5.15
N PRO A 19 -18.40 -7.41 6.02
CA PRO A 19 -18.01 -6.68 7.24
C PRO A 19 -17.29 -5.34 7.02
N GLY A 20 -17.12 -4.87 5.79
CA GLY A 20 -16.45 -3.62 5.45
C GLY A 20 -17.08 -2.35 6.04
N ALA A 21 -18.37 -2.37 6.36
CA ALA A 21 -19.09 -1.21 6.90
C ALA A 21 -18.75 -0.86 8.37
N GLU A 22 -17.97 -1.69 9.08
CA GLU A 22 -17.68 -1.47 10.51
C GLU A 22 -16.34 -0.78 10.80
N LEU A 23 -15.46 -0.58 9.81
CA LEU A 23 -14.19 0.13 9.97
C LEU A 23 -14.32 1.60 9.56
N SER A 24 -15.14 2.36 10.29
CA SER A 24 -15.19 3.83 10.14
C SER A 24 -14.02 4.46 10.90
N LEU A 25 -12.92 4.73 10.20
CA LEU A 25 -11.81 5.51 10.73
C LEU A 25 -12.09 7.00 10.52
N LYS A 26 -11.77 7.81 11.55
CA LYS A 26 -11.84 9.26 11.40
C LYS A 26 -10.55 9.75 10.76
N SER A 27 -10.67 10.60 9.74
CA SER A 27 -9.54 11.29 9.16
C SER A 27 -8.78 12.10 10.22
N PRO A 28 -7.45 11.99 10.30
CA PRO A 28 -6.67 12.87 11.14
C PRO A 28 -6.74 14.28 10.56
N THR A 29 -7.00 15.27 11.40
CA THR A 29 -6.96 16.68 10.96
C THR A 29 -5.50 17.16 10.92
N PRO A 30 -5.13 18.17 10.10
CA PRO A 30 -3.79 18.76 10.10
C PRO A 30 -3.30 19.16 11.50
N LYS A 31 -4.22 19.56 12.37
CA LYS A 31 -3.91 19.89 13.78
C LYS A 31 -3.35 18.71 14.57
N ALA A 32 -3.71 17.47 14.23
CA ALA A 32 -3.18 16.28 14.92
C ALA A 32 -1.67 16.11 14.68
N PHE A 33 -1.16 16.67 13.59
CA PHE A 33 0.27 16.64 13.22
C PHE A 33 1.09 17.80 13.81
N ALA A 34 0.46 18.81 14.44
CA ALA A 34 1.15 19.98 14.97
C ALA A 34 2.29 19.64 15.95
N LYS A 35 2.15 18.52 16.69
CA LYS A 35 3.20 17.99 17.58
C LYS A 35 4.55 17.76 16.90
N HIS A 36 4.55 17.41 15.59
CA HIS A 36 5.77 17.13 14.83
C HIS A 36 6.53 18.41 14.43
N PHE A 37 5.87 19.57 14.49
CA PHE A 37 6.43 20.88 14.14
C PHE A 37 6.75 21.76 15.36
N GLU A 38 6.67 21.20 16.56
CA GLU A 38 7.04 21.94 17.77
C GLU A 38 8.53 22.27 17.75
N VAL A 39 8.84 23.55 17.98
CA VAL A 39 10.23 24.05 18.07
C VAL A 39 10.76 23.77 19.49
N PRO A 40 11.88 23.07 19.64
CA PRO A 40 12.49 22.87 20.93
C PRO A 40 12.87 24.20 21.60
N ASN A 41 12.74 24.28 22.91
CA ASN A 41 13.15 25.46 23.67
C ASN A 41 14.68 25.50 23.82
N ARG A 42 15.36 25.73 22.68
CA ARG A 42 16.82 25.82 22.63
C ARG A 42 17.30 27.26 22.90
N LYS A 43 18.30 27.42 23.73
CA LYS A 43 18.96 28.71 23.91
C LYS A 43 20.15 28.80 22.97
N VAL A 44 20.03 29.60 21.94
CA VAL A 44 21.09 29.87 20.97
C VAL A 44 21.64 31.24 21.23
N SER A 45 22.97 31.38 21.29
CA SER A 45 23.61 32.68 21.40
C SER A 45 23.61 33.43 20.06
N ASP A 46 23.61 34.76 20.08
CA ASP A 46 23.66 35.56 18.85
C ASP A 46 24.93 35.31 18.02
N ILE A 47 26.04 34.94 18.68
CA ILE A 47 27.32 34.64 18.00
C ILE A 47 27.19 33.32 17.23
N GLU A 48 26.68 32.28 17.88
CA GLU A 48 26.46 30.98 17.30
C GLU A 48 25.46 31.05 16.15
N ALA A 49 24.31 31.71 16.36
CA ALA A 49 23.29 31.88 15.33
C ALA A 49 23.81 32.59 14.06
N LYS A 50 24.64 33.64 14.24
CA LYS A 50 25.29 34.34 13.12
C LYS A 50 26.31 33.46 12.38
N GLN A 51 27.02 32.61 13.11
CA GLN A 51 27.93 31.66 12.50
C GLN A 51 27.16 30.63 11.67
N ALA A 52 26.05 30.09 12.22
CA ALA A 52 25.17 29.15 11.51
C ALA A 52 24.53 29.78 10.26
N LEU A 53 24.05 31.03 10.33
CA LEU A 53 23.56 31.74 9.15
C LEU A 53 24.62 31.92 8.07
N LYS A 54 25.88 32.16 8.47
CA LYS A 54 26.97 32.26 7.50
C LYS A 54 27.24 30.93 6.81
N GLU A 55 27.21 29.83 7.54
CA GLU A 55 27.40 28.48 7.02
C GLU A 55 26.25 28.05 6.08
N LEU A 56 25.03 28.49 6.37
CA LEU A 56 23.84 28.29 5.52
C LEU A 56 23.73 29.31 4.37
N ASN A 57 24.71 30.19 4.13
CA ASN A 57 24.66 31.25 3.11
C ASN A 57 23.48 32.24 3.26
N LEU A 58 22.97 32.43 4.49
CA LEU A 58 21.83 33.29 4.80
C LEU A 58 22.24 34.57 5.55
N SER A 59 23.56 34.88 5.65
CA SER A 59 24.06 36.06 6.35
C SER A 59 24.06 37.33 5.51
N GLN A 60 24.10 37.21 4.18
CA GLN A 60 24.15 38.34 3.24
C GLN A 60 23.30 38.04 2.02
N SER A 61 22.52 39.04 1.60
CA SER A 61 21.75 38.96 0.33
C SER A 61 22.73 39.04 -0.86
N SER A 62 22.52 38.21 -1.88
CA SER A 62 23.35 38.14 -3.08
C SER A 62 22.52 38.09 -4.34
N ASP A 63 22.85 38.90 -5.32
CA ASP A 63 22.19 38.86 -6.65
C ASP A 63 22.61 37.62 -7.48
N GLU A 64 23.73 36.97 -7.13
CA GLU A 64 24.24 35.75 -7.76
C GLU A 64 23.75 34.47 -7.03
N GLY A 65 22.84 34.59 -6.06
CA GLY A 65 22.31 33.50 -5.25
C GLY A 65 20.94 33.88 -4.69
N LEU A 66 20.75 33.67 -3.40
CA LEU A 66 19.49 34.02 -2.73
C LEU A 66 19.53 35.49 -2.28
N SER A 67 18.63 36.30 -2.79
CA SER A 67 18.43 37.69 -2.42
C SER A 67 17.17 37.87 -1.60
N TRP A 68 17.07 38.96 -0.80
CA TRP A 68 15.87 39.31 -0.04
C TRP A 68 15.78 40.83 0.20
N ALA A 69 14.55 41.35 0.31
CA ALA A 69 14.33 42.77 0.56
C ALA A 69 14.60 43.16 2.02
N LYS A 70 14.23 42.31 2.98
CA LYS A 70 14.44 42.59 4.41
C LYS A 70 14.79 41.31 5.16
N SER A 71 15.68 41.45 6.13
CA SER A 71 15.94 40.42 7.13
C SER A 71 15.92 41.00 8.53
N SER A 72 15.41 40.22 9.49
CA SER A 72 15.36 40.61 10.91
C SER A 72 15.39 39.36 11.77
N GLY A 73 15.91 39.47 12.99
CA GLY A 73 15.90 38.38 13.94
C GLY A 73 17.10 38.41 14.89
N LYS A 74 17.08 37.52 15.85
CA LYS A 74 18.13 37.31 16.86
C LYS A 74 18.00 35.95 17.53
N ALA A 75 19.06 35.51 18.21
CA ALA A 75 19.05 34.32 19.06
C ALA A 75 18.46 33.07 18.38
N GLY A 76 18.83 32.87 17.12
CA GLY A 76 18.42 31.69 16.34
C GLY A 76 17.06 31.82 15.63
N ASN A 77 16.31 32.94 15.83
CA ASN A 77 15.04 33.13 15.12
C ASN A 77 15.16 34.28 14.13
N TYR A 78 14.89 34.00 12.85
CA TYR A 78 15.11 34.97 11.77
C TYR A 78 13.90 34.97 10.81
N ASN A 79 13.63 36.16 10.26
CA ASN A 79 12.59 36.39 9.24
C ASN A 79 13.22 37.05 8.03
N TYR A 80 12.86 36.56 6.85
CA TYR A 80 13.23 37.13 5.57
C TYR A 80 11.94 37.43 4.78
N THR A 81 11.93 38.52 4.02
CA THR A 81 10.79 38.84 3.14
C THR A 81 11.28 39.09 1.73
N ASP A 82 10.41 38.76 0.77
CA ASP A 82 10.64 38.92 -0.66
C ASP A 82 11.96 38.25 -1.08
N LEU A 83 12.09 36.95 -0.74
CA LEU A 83 13.24 36.16 -1.17
C LEU A 83 13.10 35.84 -2.64
N ALA A 84 14.21 35.95 -3.36
CA ALA A 84 14.29 35.61 -4.76
C ALA A 84 15.62 34.98 -5.10
N ALA A 85 15.61 34.02 -6.02
CA ALA A 85 16.80 33.54 -6.70
C ALA A 85 16.51 33.53 -8.21
N LYS A 86 17.53 33.76 -9.01
CA LYS A 86 17.46 33.74 -10.47
C LYS A 86 18.70 33.07 -11.02
N SER A 87 18.48 32.11 -11.92
CA SER A 87 19.53 31.49 -12.73
C SER A 87 19.17 31.65 -14.22
N ASP A 88 20.04 31.17 -15.09
CA ASP A 88 19.77 31.12 -16.53
C ASP A 88 18.59 30.18 -16.83
N ASP A 89 18.35 29.17 -15.98
CA ASP A 89 17.39 28.10 -16.18
C ASP A 89 16.03 28.35 -15.47
N GLY A 90 15.92 29.40 -14.60
CA GLY A 90 14.66 29.68 -13.93
C GLY A 90 14.66 30.71 -12.82
N THR A 91 13.52 30.82 -12.14
CA THR A 91 13.31 31.78 -11.05
C THR A 91 12.60 31.15 -9.86
N LEU A 92 13.03 31.55 -8.65
CA LEU A 92 12.32 31.28 -7.39
C LEU A 92 11.88 32.60 -6.76
N THR A 93 10.66 32.62 -6.22
CA THR A 93 10.20 33.68 -5.33
C THR A 93 9.53 33.10 -4.10
N ILE A 94 9.78 33.72 -2.93
CA ILE A 94 9.18 33.36 -1.65
C ILE A 94 8.83 34.65 -0.92
N ASP A 95 7.54 34.86 -0.62
CA ASP A 95 7.13 36.10 0.04
C ASP A 95 7.71 36.23 1.45
N LYS A 96 7.77 35.11 2.19
CA LYS A 96 8.27 35.09 3.56
C LYS A 96 8.94 33.78 3.90
N ALA A 97 10.10 33.85 4.59
CA ALA A 97 10.74 32.71 5.24
C ALA A 97 10.98 33.01 6.73
N GLU A 98 10.57 32.11 7.60
CA GLU A 98 10.80 32.16 9.04
C GLU A 98 11.64 30.97 9.45
N LEU A 99 12.79 31.22 10.05
CA LEU A 99 13.71 30.21 10.58
C LEU A 99 13.70 30.23 12.10
N PHE A 100 13.52 29.09 12.72
CA PHE A 100 13.48 28.93 14.17
C PHE A 100 14.60 28.00 14.62
N GLY A 101 15.29 28.40 15.69
CA GLY A 101 16.33 27.60 16.30
C GLY A 101 17.56 27.39 15.40
N VAL A 102 17.97 28.40 14.62
CA VAL A 102 19.20 28.32 13.80
C VAL A 102 20.41 28.21 14.71
N HIS A 103 21.19 27.13 14.59
CA HIS A 103 22.29 26.79 15.47
C HIS A 103 23.37 25.98 14.75
N MET A 104 24.49 25.80 15.40
CA MET A 104 25.55 24.88 14.99
C MET A 104 25.30 23.50 15.61
N ASP A 105 25.37 22.44 14.79
CA ASP A 105 25.43 21.05 15.23
C ASP A 105 26.83 20.51 14.91
N GLY A 106 27.69 20.54 15.91
CA GLY A 106 29.13 20.33 15.71
C GLY A 106 29.74 21.43 14.84
N GLU A 107 30.28 21.05 13.68
CA GLU A 107 30.90 21.97 12.71
C GLU A 107 29.93 22.42 11.60
N THR A 108 28.73 21.89 11.55
CA THR A 108 27.73 22.16 10.52
C THR A 108 26.55 22.94 11.07
N ALA A 109 25.85 23.69 10.21
CA ALA A 109 24.72 24.50 10.60
C ALA A 109 23.40 23.82 10.27
N THR A 110 22.40 24.02 11.12
CA THR A 110 21.02 23.56 10.91
C THR A 110 20.01 24.50 11.57
N PHE A 111 18.74 24.14 11.53
CA PHE A 111 17.64 24.84 12.21
C PHE A 111 16.62 23.85 12.75
N ASP A 112 15.86 24.24 13.77
CA ASP A 112 14.82 23.40 14.34
C ASP A 112 13.56 23.36 13.44
N ARG A 113 13.21 24.50 12.80
CA ARG A 113 12.11 24.61 11.84
C ARG A 113 12.31 25.75 10.86
N ALA A 114 11.86 25.55 9.63
CA ALA A 114 11.70 26.61 8.62
C ALA A 114 10.28 26.62 8.09
N ASP A 115 9.67 27.81 8.01
CA ASP A 115 8.38 28.03 7.42
C ASP A 115 8.51 29.00 6.25
N PHE A 116 8.01 28.61 5.08
CA PHE A 116 8.02 29.40 3.86
C PHE A 116 6.58 29.64 3.40
N SER A 117 6.29 30.83 2.89
CA SER A 117 4.96 31.21 2.40
C SER A 117 5.01 31.75 0.99
N ASN A 118 4.01 31.38 0.17
CA ASN A 118 3.85 31.80 -1.21
C ASN A 118 5.10 31.55 -2.05
N ILE A 119 5.45 30.28 -2.18
CA ILE A 119 6.61 29.84 -2.95
C ILE A 119 6.18 29.68 -4.41
N LYS A 120 6.95 30.23 -5.32
CA LYS A 120 6.81 29.98 -6.74
C LYS A 120 8.15 29.66 -7.36
N ILE A 121 8.24 28.52 -8.01
CA ILE A 121 9.39 28.04 -8.79
C ILE A 121 8.96 28.01 -10.26
N TYR A 122 9.75 28.59 -11.14
CA TYR A 122 9.55 28.49 -12.57
C TYR A 122 10.86 28.02 -13.22
N ASN A 123 10.78 26.92 -13.97
CA ASN A 123 11.87 26.43 -14.81
C ASN A 123 11.55 26.84 -16.24
N GLU A 124 12.49 27.56 -16.88
CA GLU A 124 12.30 28.15 -18.22
C GLU A 124 12.48 27.10 -19.32
N ASP A 125 13.41 26.16 -19.13
CA ASP A 125 13.75 25.14 -20.15
C ASP A 125 12.59 24.16 -20.37
N ASP A 126 11.92 23.73 -19.29
CA ASP A 126 10.83 22.76 -19.33
C ASP A 126 9.44 23.40 -19.32
N ASP A 127 9.33 24.74 -19.21
CA ASP A 127 8.06 25.49 -18.99
C ASP A 127 7.25 24.91 -17.81
N VAL A 128 7.95 24.61 -16.72
CA VAL A 128 7.35 24.05 -15.50
C VAL A 128 7.18 25.14 -14.46
N THR A 129 5.97 25.28 -13.94
CA THR A 129 5.70 26.12 -12.77
C THR A 129 5.26 25.24 -11.60
N VAL A 130 5.89 25.42 -10.42
CA VAL A 130 5.47 24.80 -9.16
C VAL A 130 5.18 25.91 -8.15
N THR A 131 4.06 25.81 -7.47
CA THR A 131 3.66 26.78 -6.43
C THR A 131 3.25 26.05 -5.15
N PHE A 132 3.48 26.70 -4.01
CA PHE A 132 3.00 26.28 -2.68
C PHE A 132 2.52 27.50 -1.93
N ASP A 133 1.37 27.42 -1.27
CA ASP A 133 0.95 28.49 -0.35
C ASP A 133 1.78 28.47 0.93
N ALA A 134 2.09 27.29 1.45
CA ALA A 134 3.01 27.14 2.57
C ALA A 134 3.82 25.83 2.47
N LEU A 135 5.06 25.91 2.94
CA LEU A 135 5.97 24.78 3.14
C LEU A 135 6.59 24.93 4.53
N SER A 136 6.48 23.91 5.36
CA SER A 136 7.13 23.83 6.67
C SER A 136 8.02 22.60 6.72
N LEU A 137 9.25 22.78 7.20
CA LEU A 137 10.21 21.71 7.41
C LEU A 137 10.70 21.77 8.87
N ALA A 138 10.67 20.66 9.58
CA ALA A 138 11.10 20.59 10.97
C ALA A 138 12.19 19.53 11.16
N ARG A 139 13.17 19.88 12.00
CA ARG A 139 14.30 19.03 12.39
C ARG A 139 15.02 18.41 11.20
N PRO A 140 15.46 19.21 10.20
CA PRO A 140 16.32 18.67 9.17
C PRO A 140 17.68 18.29 9.77
N THR A 141 18.29 17.24 9.23
CA THR A 141 19.72 17.01 9.45
C THR A 141 20.54 18.17 8.89
N PRO A 142 21.78 18.42 9.36
CA PRO A 142 22.62 19.50 8.84
C PRO A 142 22.82 19.40 7.32
N ALA A 143 23.03 18.21 6.78
CA ALA A 143 23.15 17.98 5.33
C ALA A 143 21.86 18.40 4.59
N MET A 144 20.70 17.98 5.07
CA MET A 144 19.41 18.36 4.49
C MET A 144 19.17 19.87 4.58
N ALA A 145 19.45 20.51 5.74
CA ALA A 145 19.30 21.94 5.90
C ALA A 145 20.14 22.73 4.89
N LYS A 146 21.41 22.33 4.71
CA LYS A 146 22.32 22.95 3.76
C LYS A 146 21.89 22.71 2.32
N SER A 147 21.49 21.48 1.97
CA SER A 147 21.02 21.12 0.63
C SER A 147 19.79 21.95 0.25
N ILE A 148 18.78 22.06 1.11
CA ILE A 148 17.58 22.84 0.84
C ILE A 148 17.93 24.32 0.59
N ILE A 149 18.72 24.94 1.44
CA ILE A 149 19.07 26.35 1.26
C ILE A 149 19.91 26.55 -0.02
N ASN A 150 20.81 25.63 -0.33
CA ASN A 150 21.58 25.69 -1.56
C ASN A 150 20.69 25.51 -2.80
N SER A 151 19.72 24.61 -2.76
CA SER A 151 18.75 24.41 -3.85
C SER A 151 17.87 25.65 -4.06
N LEU A 152 17.48 26.33 -2.98
CA LEU A 152 16.78 27.62 -3.07
C LEU A 152 17.66 28.73 -3.70
N ALA A 153 18.98 28.67 -3.51
CA ALA A 153 19.91 29.65 -4.07
C ALA A 153 20.35 29.33 -5.52
N ASN A 154 20.38 28.09 -5.90
CA ASN A 154 20.82 27.61 -7.20
C ASN A 154 19.71 26.77 -7.85
N ILE A 155 18.84 27.42 -8.59
CA ILE A 155 17.78 26.75 -9.36
C ILE A 155 18.44 26.20 -10.64
N LYS A 156 19.32 25.24 -10.49
CA LYS A 156 19.79 24.40 -11.57
C LYS A 156 18.97 23.11 -11.48
N ASP A 157 18.64 22.59 -12.62
CA ASP A 157 17.89 21.35 -12.85
C ASP A 157 17.23 20.72 -11.60
N ILE A 158 15.90 20.74 -11.55
CA ILE A 158 15.13 20.00 -10.54
C ILE A 158 15.51 18.51 -10.59
N ASP A 159 15.97 18.03 -11.75
CA ASP A 159 16.48 16.66 -11.95
C ASP A 159 17.89 16.44 -11.33
N ASP A 160 18.67 17.50 -11.07
CA ASP A 160 19.98 17.44 -10.42
C ASP A 160 19.90 17.57 -8.87
N LEU A 161 18.72 17.48 -8.28
CA LEU A 161 18.58 17.20 -6.85
C LEU A 161 19.03 15.76 -6.60
N ASP A 162 20.35 15.55 -6.73
CA ASP A 162 21.01 14.28 -6.44
C ASP A 162 21.08 14.07 -4.92
N LEU A 163 19.90 13.75 -4.36
CA LEU A 163 19.77 13.42 -2.94
C LEU A 163 20.55 12.14 -2.55
N GLU A 164 21.06 11.41 -3.55
CA GLU A 164 21.81 10.15 -3.33
C GLU A 164 23.32 10.38 -3.17
N ASN A 165 23.89 11.51 -3.65
CA ASN A 165 25.33 11.74 -3.72
C ASN A 165 25.87 12.78 -2.71
N GLU A 166 25.05 13.36 -1.84
CA GLU A 166 25.57 14.20 -0.76
C GLU A 166 26.14 13.32 0.37
N ASP A 167 27.40 13.56 0.72
CA ASP A 167 28.08 12.95 1.88
C ASP A 167 27.39 13.40 3.19
N GLY A 168 26.32 12.68 3.59
CA GLY A 168 25.60 12.97 4.83
C GLY A 168 24.25 12.27 4.94
N ASP A 169 23.74 12.15 6.17
CA ASP A 169 22.39 11.65 6.43
C ASP A 169 21.36 12.72 6.02
N MET A 170 20.70 12.52 4.87
CA MET A 170 19.64 13.38 4.34
C MET A 170 18.31 13.01 4.99
N GLY A 171 17.98 13.66 6.09
CA GLY A 171 16.76 13.36 6.83
C GLY A 171 16.09 14.61 7.41
N PHE A 172 14.83 14.48 7.76
CA PHE A 172 14.05 15.50 8.46
C PHE A 172 13.02 14.84 9.39
N GLY A 173 12.62 15.54 10.44
CA GLY A 173 11.62 15.04 11.38
C GLY A 173 10.18 15.29 10.94
N ALA A 174 9.88 16.38 10.21
CA ALA A 174 8.56 16.63 9.66
C ALA A 174 8.61 17.56 8.44
N LEU A 175 7.64 17.35 7.54
CA LEU A 175 7.38 18.15 6.34
C LEU A 175 5.88 18.42 6.22
N SER A 176 5.50 19.64 5.90
CA SER A 176 4.12 20.00 5.54
C SER A 176 4.13 20.90 4.33
N MET A 177 3.27 20.60 3.36
CA MET A 177 3.01 21.43 2.18
C MET A 177 1.52 21.65 2.06
N THR A 178 1.13 22.87 1.72
CA THR A 178 -0.28 23.21 1.47
C THR A 178 -0.44 23.92 0.12
N ASP A 179 -1.57 23.62 -0.54
CA ASP A 179 -1.94 24.17 -1.85
C ASP A 179 -0.80 24.11 -2.88
N MET A 180 -0.14 22.92 -2.93
CA MET A 180 0.84 22.67 -3.98
C MET A 180 0.14 22.57 -5.34
N ALA A 181 0.64 23.30 -6.31
CA ALA A 181 0.24 23.13 -7.70
C ALA A 181 1.46 23.00 -8.61
N ILE A 182 1.37 22.08 -9.58
CA ILE A 182 2.36 21.90 -10.64
C ILE A 182 1.68 22.08 -11.99
N LYS A 183 2.32 22.81 -12.88
CA LYS A 183 1.85 23.04 -14.23
C LYS A 183 2.97 22.90 -15.22
N SER A 184 2.80 21.99 -16.18
CA SER A 184 3.70 21.81 -17.32
C SER A 184 2.92 21.39 -18.57
N ALA A 185 3.61 21.17 -19.66
CA ALA A 185 3.03 20.64 -20.90
C ALA A 185 2.45 19.21 -20.70
N GLU A 186 3.09 18.38 -19.90
CA GLU A 186 2.76 16.96 -19.71
C GLU A 186 1.98 16.68 -18.41
N LEU A 187 2.11 17.53 -17.38
CA LEU A 187 1.50 17.33 -16.06
C LEU A 187 0.84 18.61 -15.55
N ASN A 188 -0.43 18.52 -15.18
CA ASN A 188 -1.08 19.54 -14.35
C ASN A 188 -1.60 18.87 -13.09
N GLY A 189 -1.22 19.38 -11.93
CA GLY A 189 -1.60 18.77 -10.67
C GLY A 189 -1.84 19.77 -9.56
N LYS A 190 -2.68 19.37 -8.61
CA LYS A 190 -2.90 20.07 -7.35
C LYS A 190 -2.89 19.04 -6.21
N VAL A 191 -2.31 19.43 -5.08
CA VAL A 191 -2.37 18.72 -3.80
C VAL A 191 -2.74 19.76 -2.74
N GLU A 192 -3.87 19.60 -2.06
CA GLU A 192 -4.30 20.56 -1.05
C GLU A 192 -3.41 20.50 0.19
N THR A 193 -3.15 19.30 0.70
CA THR A 193 -2.31 19.11 1.89
C THR A 193 -1.46 17.86 1.78
N LEU A 194 -0.16 17.98 2.07
CA LEU A 194 0.73 16.87 2.36
C LEU A 194 1.42 17.13 3.69
N ILE A 195 1.29 16.17 4.62
CA ILE A 195 1.98 16.23 5.91
C ILE A 195 2.68 14.88 6.16
N TRP A 196 3.91 14.98 6.61
CA TRP A 196 4.74 13.88 7.06
C TRP A 196 5.34 14.26 8.41
N GLY A 197 5.23 13.41 9.42
CA GLY A 197 5.83 13.66 10.71
C GLY A 197 6.41 12.40 11.33
N GLU A 198 7.70 12.39 11.64
CA GLU A 198 8.38 11.30 12.32
C GLU A 198 8.40 11.53 13.83
N ASP A 199 8.05 10.50 14.58
CA ASP A 199 8.27 10.42 16.02
C ASP A 199 9.50 9.54 16.30
N GLU A 200 10.63 10.19 16.55
CA GLU A 200 11.93 9.54 16.81
C GLU A 200 11.87 8.58 18.00
N LYS A 201 11.02 8.87 19.00
CA LYS A 201 10.94 8.06 20.23
C LYS A 201 10.27 6.71 19.99
N SER A 202 9.25 6.70 19.16
CA SER A 202 8.52 5.48 18.79
C SER A 202 9.09 4.83 17.52
N GLY A 203 9.88 5.54 16.73
CA GLY A 203 10.34 5.11 15.40
C GLY A 203 9.18 4.94 14.41
N THR A 204 8.15 5.79 14.53
CA THR A 204 6.96 5.75 13.69
C THR A 204 6.76 7.06 12.96
N THR A 205 6.04 6.99 11.86
CA THR A 205 5.70 8.12 10.99
C THR A 205 4.18 8.26 10.90
N ASP A 206 3.70 9.47 11.00
CA ASP A 206 2.32 9.86 10.68
C ASP A 206 2.30 10.58 9.33
N MET A 207 1.32 10.30 8.46
CA MET A 207 1.19 10.86 7.11
C MET A 207 -0.25 11.30 6.84
N LEU A 208 -0.39 12.39 6.09
CA LEU A 208 -1.64 12.84 5.49
C LEU A 208 -1.35 13.36 4.08
N LEU A 209 -2.11 12.90 3.11
CA LEU A 209 -2.16 13.42 1.75
C LEU A 209 -3.64 13.66 1.43
N ASP A 210 -4.02 14.89 1.17
CA ASP A 210 -5.40 15.31 1.05
C ASP A 210 -5.63 16.05 -0.26
N ASP A 211 -6.76 15.76 -0.90
CA ASP A 211 -7.26 16.34 -2.16
C ASP A 211 -6.19 16.45 -3.26
N VAL A 212 -5.83 15.30 -3.83
CA VAL A 212 -4.92 15.20 -4.97
C VAL A 212 -5.73 15.16 -6.27
N ASN A 213 -5.39 16.04 -7.18
CA ASN A 213 -5.95 16.04 -8.54
C ASN A 213 -4.82 16.24 -9.55
N MET A 214 -4.55 15.24 -10.38
CA MET A 214 -3.49 15.27 -11.37
C MET A 214 -4.01 14.88 -12.73
N THR A 215 -3.68 15.67 -13.74
CA THR A 215 -3.94 15.37 -15.16
C THR A 215 -2.61 15.11 -15.84
N LEU A 216 -2.46 13.89 -16.36
CA LEU A 216 -1.29 13.43 -17.10
C LEU A 216 -1.60 13.48 -18.60
N LYS A 217 -0.72 14.06 -19.40
CA LYS A 217 -0.78 14.04 -20.87
C LYS A 217 0.36 13.18 -21.40
N GLY A 218 0.06 11.95 -21.77
CA GLY A 218 1.06 11.03 -22.27
C GLY A 218 1.59 11.43 -23.66
N ARG A 219 2.85 11.08 -23.96
CA ARG A 219 3.55 11.38 -25.22
C ARG A 219 2.87 10.86 -26.48
N GLN A 220 1.94 9.89 -26.35
CA GLN A 220 1.21 9.29 -27.49
C GLN A 220 -0.25 9.76 -27.59
N GLY A 221 -0.60 10.90 -26.91
CA GLY A 221 -1.94 11.45 -26.90
C GLY A 221 -2.92 10.69 -25.96
N GLU A 222 -2.43 9.81 -25.12
CA GLU A 222 -3.20 9.25 -24.00
C GLU A 222 -3.17 10.26 -22.86
N SER A 223 -4.32 10.61 -22.35
CA SER A 223 -4.46 11.43 -21.15
C SER A 223 -5.06 10.60 -20.03
N GLY A 224 -4.64 10.90 -18.81
CA GLY A 224 -5.21 10.29 -17.61
C GLY A 224 -5.47 11.34 -16.55
N GLN A 225 -6.49 11.14 -15.76
CA GLN A 225 -6.76 11.94 -14.57
C GLN A 225 -6.67 11.02 -13.35
N LEU A 226 -5.86 11.42 -12.38
CA LEU A 226 -5.76 10.79 -11.06
C LEU A 226 -6.39 11.72 -10.04
N THR A 227 -7.34 11.20 -9.25
CA THR A 227 -7.85 11.91 -8.07
C THR A 227 -7.72 11.04 -6.84
N LEU A 228 -7.47 11.66 -5.70
CA LEU A 228 -7.45 11.03 -4.39
C LEU A 228 -8.05 12.02 -3.40
N GLY A 229 -9.13 11.63 -2.72
CA GLY A 229 -9.72 12.46 -1.68
C GLY A 229 -8.79 12.53 -0.48
N GLU A 230 -8.46 11.40 0.12
CA GLU A 230 -7.55 11.34 1.27
C GLU A 230 -6.73 10.04 1.28
N PHE A 231 -5.47 10.15 1.64
CA PHE A 231 -4.68 9.06 2.18
C PHE A 231 -4.09 9.47 3.52
N SER A 232 -4.34 8.68 4.56
CA SER A 232 -3.74 8.92 5.88
C SER A 232 -3.20 7.63 6.48
N ALA A 233 -2.08 7.75 7.19
CA ALA A 233 -1.48 6.66 7.94
C ALA A 233 -0.93 7.21 9.26
N THR A 234 -1.18 6.50 10.36
CA THR A 234 -0.65 6.85 11.67
C THR A 234 0.11 5.67 12.29
N GLY A 235 1.14 5.97 13.05
CA GLY A 235 1.97 4.96 13.69
C GLY A 235 2.69 4.04 12.70
N LEU A 236 2.93 4.48 11.47
CA LEU A 236 3.62 3.72 10.45
C LEU A 236 5.08 3.54 10.84
N ARG A 237 5.60 2.31 10.88
CA ARG A 237 7.01 2.08 11.23
C ARG A 237 7.93 2.67 10.16
N SER A 238 8.85 3.55 10.57
CA SER A 238 9.73 4.30 9.65
C SER A 238 10.59 3.40 8.76
N ASN A 239 10.95 2.19 9.22
CA ASN A 239 11.70 1.22 8.42
C ASN A 239 10.90 0.63 7.24
N LEU A 240 9.56 0.73 7.24
CA LEU A 240 8.74 0.30 6.12
C LEU A 240 8.89 1.22 4.91
N LEU A 241 9.22 2.47 5.16
CA LEU A 241 9.34 3.51 4.16
C LEU A 241 10.76 3.59 3.57
N LYS A 242 11.74 3.02 4.28
CA LYS A 242 13.12 2.91 3.76
C LYS A 242 13.16 1.89 2.60
N GLY A 243 13.62 2.33 1.44
CA GLY A 243 13.75 1.49 0.23
C GLY A 243 12.45 1.28 -0.54
N ILE A 244 11.51 2.22 -0.50
CA ILE A 244 10.32 2.20 -1.33
C ILE A 244 10.67 2.67 -2.74
N GLY A 245 11.09 1.73 -3.58
CA GLY A 245 11.26 1.95 -5.02
C GLY A 245 10.03 1.60 -5.86
N SER A 246 8.98 0.97 -5.27
CA SER A 246 7.76 0.63 -6.01
C SER A 246 6.53 0.48 -5.09
N PRO A 247 5.32 0.82 -5.57
CA PRO A 247 4.07 0.63 -4.82
C PRO A 247 3.80 -0.82 -4.40
N THR A 248 4.26 -1.81 -5.17
CA THR A 248 4.14 -3.23 -4.87
C THR A 248 4.98 -3.66 -3.67
N ALA A 249 6.13 -3.03 -3.44
CA ALA A 249 6.95 -3.27 -2.27
C ALA A 249 6.27 -2.81 -0.97
N ILE A 250 5.48 -1.73 -1.04
CA ILE A 250 4.66 -1.24 0.09
C ILE A 250 3.61 -2.28 0.47
N LEU A 251 2.82 -2.76 -0.50
CA LEU A 251 1.76 -3.73 -0.26
C LEU A 251 2.30 -5.04 0.32
N GLY A 252 3.45 -5.52 -0.17
CA GLY A 252 4.13 -6.71 0.37
C GLY A 252 4.60 -6.52 1.82
N LYS A 253 5.02 -5.33 2.21
CA LYS A 253 5.45 -5.03 3.58
C LYS A 253 4.30 -4.84 4.56
N PHE A 254 3.13 -4.37 4.13
CA PHE A 254 1.93 -4.29 4.99
C PHE A 254 1.40 -5.66 5.44
N GLY A 255 1.68 -6.73 4.70
CA GLY A 255 1.35 -8.11 5.06
C GLY A 255 2.34 -8.77 6.02
N SER A 256 3.44 -8.09 6.37
CA SER A 256 4.49 -8.67 7.21
C SER A 256 4.18 -8.54 8.72
N THR A 257 4.83 -9.35 9.44
CA THR A 257 4.82 -9.77 10.82
C THR A 257 4.91 -8.63 11.86
N GLY A 258 3.84 -8.39 12.59
CA GLY A 258 3.77 -7.43 13.70
C GLY A 258 2.95 -6.19 13.38
N LYS A 259 2.89 -5.27 14.35
CA LYS A 259 2.20 -4.00 14.20
C LYS A 259 3.06 -3.04 13.36
N ASN A 260 2.66 -2.82 12.12
CA ASN A 260 3.37 -1.94 11.18
C ASN A 260 2.76 -0.54 11.08
N PHE A 261 1.55 -0.35 11.58
CA PHE A 261 0.81 0.91 11.61
C PHE A 261 -0.22 0.88 12.74
N ASP A 262 -0.77 2.01 13.11
CA ASP A 262 -1.96 2.11 13.97
C ASP A 262 -3.23 2.14 13.13
N GLU A 263 -3.33 3.09 12.23
CA GLU A 263 -4.45 3.24 11.31
C GLU A 263 -3.93 3.63 9.92
N VAL A 264 -4.56 3.07 8.88
CA VAL A 264 -4.37 3.45 7.48
C VAL A 264 -5.74 3.65 6.86
N LYS A 265 -5.91 4.74 6.13
CA LYS A 265 -7.15 5.08 5.44
C LYS A 265 -6.83 5.62 4.05
N LEU A 266 -7.65 5.25 3.10
CA LEU A 266 -7.68 5.80 1.75
C LEU A 266 -9.14 6.06 1.39
N ASP A 267 -9.43 7.24 0.92
CA ASP A 267 -10.77 7.64 0.45
C ASP A 267 -10.70 8.18 -0.98
N ASP A 268 -11.73 7.86 -1.76
CA ASP A 268 -12.03 8.42 -3.08
C ASP A 268 -10.85 8.43 -4.06
N LEU A 269 -10.18 7.27 -4.22
CA LEU A 269 -9.16 7.10 -5.26
C LEU A 269 -9.85 6.83 -6.61
N SER A 270 -9.49 7.61 -7.62
CA SER A 270 -9.84 7.30 -9.00
C SER A 270 -8.69 7.59 -9.97
N PHE A 271 -8.59 6.75 -10.98
CA PHE A 271 -7.76 6.98 -12.16
C PHE A 271 -8.64 6.79 -13.39
N ASP A 272 -8.70 7.79 -14.23
CA ASP A 272 -9.53 7.81 -15.43
C ASP A 272 -8.68 8.09 -16.67
N SER A 273 -8.72 7.18 -17.65
CA SER A 273 -8.03 7.33 -18.93
C SER A 273 -8.97 7.00 -20.10
N SER A 274 -8.47 7.13 -21.32
CA SER A 274 -9.23 6.73 -22.52
C SER A 274 -9.56 5.23 -22.53
N SER A 275 -8.68 4.38 -21.99
CA SER A 275 -8.80 2.91 -22.08
C SER A 275 -9.40 2.27 -20.84
N VAL A 276 -9.16 2.83 -19.66
CA VAL A 276 -9.58 2.24 -18.39
C VAL A 276 -9.96 3.32 -17.38
N SER A 277 -10.98 3.02 -16.57
CA SER A 277 -11.28 3.77 -15.35
C SER A 277 -11.14 2.83 -14.16
N ILE A 278 -10.36 3.26 -13.15
CA ILE A 278 -10.16 2.52 -11.91
C ILE A 278 -10.64 3.42 -10.78
N SER A 279 -11.45 2.89 -9.86
CA SER A 279 -11.92 3.68 -8.72
C SER A 279 -12.20 2.82 -7.50
N THR A 280 -12.05 3.42 -6.32
CA THR A 280 -12.56 2.88 -5.05
C THR A 280 -12.99 4.03 -4.16
N ALA A 281 -14.10 3.85 -3.45
CA ALA A 281 -14.53 4.81 -2.44
C ALA A 281 -13.64 4.74 -1.19
N GLY A 282 -12.93 3.63 -0.95
CA GLY A 282 -12.00 3.62 0.15
C GLY A 282 -11.40 2.26 0.54
N PHE A 283 -10.44 2.36 1.42
CA PHE A 283 -9.82 1.26 2.16
C PHE A 283 -9.53 1.72 3.57
N ALA A 284 -9.76 0.86 4.56
CA ALA A 284 -9.43 1.12 5.95
C ALA A 284 -8.69 -0.06 6.58
N GLY A 285 -7.68 0.23 7.37
CA GLY A 285 -6.92 -0.73 8.17
C GLY A 285 -6.65 -0.20 9.57
N LYS A 286 -6.84 -1.04 10.60
CA LYS A 286 -6.56 -0.70 12.00
C LYS A 286 -5.83 -1.83 12.68
N ALA A 287 -4.71 -1.51 13.34
CA ALA A 287 -3.92 -2.45 14.11
C ALA A 287 -3.93 -2.08 15.60
N ILE A 288 -4.20 -3.06 16.44
CA ILE A 288 -4.22 -2.91 17.92
C ILE A 288 -3.29 -3.97 18.49
N GLU A 289 -2.33 -3.55 19.30
CA GLU A 289 -1.43 -4.46 20.01
C GLU A 289 -1.76 -4.46 21.51
N LYS A 290 -1.91 -5.64 22.09
CA LYS A 290 -2.13 -5.82 23.52
C LYS A 290 -1.52 -7.14 24.01
N GLY A 291 -0.58 -7.05 24.93
CA GLY A 291 0.00 -8.25 25.59
C GLY A 291 0.71 -9.20 24.63
N GLY A 292 1.41 -8.69 23.62
CA GLY A 292 2.11 -9.50 22.60
C GLY A 292 1.19 -10.04 21.50
N VAL A 293 -0.09 -9.66 21.50
CA VAL A 293 -1.04 -10.00 20.44
C VAL A 293 -1.39 -8.75 19.65
N THR A 294 -1.10 -8.78 18.35
CA THR A 294 -1.50 -7.74 17.39
C THR A 294 -2.72 -8.19 16.61
N THR A 295 -3.80 -7.43 16.67
CA THR A 295 -5.00 -7.64 15.85
C THR A 295 -5.08 -6.57 14.78
N ILE A 296 -5.12 -6.97 13.51
CA ILE A 296 -5.23 -6.08 12.35
C ILE A 296 -6.57 -6.36 11.67
N LYS A 297 -7.42 -5.35 11.58
CA LYS A 297 -8.66 -5.40 10.79
C LYS A 297 -8.47 -4.56 9.54
N GLN A 298 -8.88 -5.10 8.41
CA GLN A 298 -8.80 -4.44 7.10
C GLN A 298 -10.09 -4.64 6.33
N ALA A 299 -10.52 -3.60 5.64
CA ALA A 299 -11.68 -3.65 4.75
C ALA A 299 -11.50 -2.69 3.59
N SER A 300 -11.94 -3.08 2.39
CA SER A 300 -12.04 -2.20 1.23
C SER A 300 -13.51 -1.94 0.90
N GLU A 301 -13.79 -0.71 0.50
CA GLU A 301 -14.99 -0.42 -0.30
C GLU A 301 -14.83 -1.02 -1.70
N PRO A 302 -15.90 -1.10 -2.51
CA PRO A 302 -15.81 -1.68 -3.83
C PRO A 302 -14.70 -1.02 -4.68
N PHE A 303 -13.74 -1.82 -5.10
CA PHE A 303 -12.71 -1.46 -6.06
C PHE A 303 -13.21 -1.82 -7.46
N LYS A 304 -13.35 -0.83 -8.34
CA LYS A 304 -13.94 -0.96 -9.66
C LYS A 304 -12.89 -0.76 -10.74
N ILE A 305 -12.90 -1.63 -11.73
CA ILE A 305 -12.14 -1.47 -12.98
C ILE A 305 -13.16 -1.50 -14.11
N MET A 306 -13.31 -0.38 -14.81
CA MET A 306 -14.19 -0.28 -15.98
C MET A 306 -13.33 -0.24 -17.24
N LEU A 307 -13.63 -1.13 -18.17
CA LEU A 307 -12.96 -1.22 -19.46
C LEU A 307 -13.71 -0.32 -20.46
N LYS A 308 -13.01 0.66 -21.03
CA LYS A 308 -13.54 1.64 -21.99
C LYS A 308 -13.17 1.24 -23.42
N ASP A 309 -12.12 1.82 -23.95
CA ASP A 309 -11.60 1.55 -25.29
C ASP A 309 -10.42 0.57 -25.25
N GLN A 310 -10.16 -0.11 -26.37
CA GLN A 310 -9.04 -1.04 -26.46
C GLN A 310 -7.70 -0.30 -26.25
N PRO A 311 -6.86 -0.73 -25.31
CA PRO A 311 -5.56 -0.13 -25.09
C PRO A 311 -4.64 -0.24 -26.31
N LYS A 312 -3.80 0.75 -26.55
CA LYS A 312 -2.79 0.72 -27.60
C LYS A 312 -1.65 -0.26 -27.29
N ASN A 313 -1.36 -0.48 -26.02
CA ASN A 313 -0.36 -1.46 -25.59
C ASN A 313 -0.86 -2.88 -25.88
N PRO A 314 -0.11 -3.72 -26.63
CA PRO A 314 -0.57 -5.06 -27.04
C PRO A 314 -0.86 -6.01 -25.88
N GLN A 315 -0.07 -5.95 -24.79
CA GLN A 315 -0.30 -6.81 -23.60
C GLN A 315 -1.57 -6.40 -22.87
N ALA A 316 -1.77 -5.09 -22.68
CA ALA A 316 -2.99 -4.57 -22.09
C ALA A 316 -4.22 -4.85 -22.97
N ALA A 317 -4.08 -4.77 -24.31
CA ALA A 317 -5.13 -5.08 -25.27
C ALA A 317 -5.55 -6.56 -25.19
N GLN A 318 -4.60 -7.48 -25.01
CA GLN A 318 -4.90 -8.90 -24.84
C GLN A 318 -5.66 -9.17 -23.55
N ALA A 319 -5.20 -8.61 -22.41
CA ALA A 319 -5.91 -8.74 -21.14
C ALA A 319 -7.33 -8.14 -21.21
N PHE A 320 -7.46 -6.97 -21.83
CA PHE A 320 -8.74 -6.32 -22.09
C PHE A 320 -9.70 -7.23 -22.89
N ALA A 321 -9.21 -7.80 -23.99
CA ALA A 321 -10.01 -8.70 -24.81
C ALA A 321 -10.50 -9.92 -24.00
N MET A 322 -9.62 -10.55 -23.21
CA MET A 322 -9.98 -11.67 -22.34
C MET A 322 -11.10 -11.33 -21.36
N VAL A 323 -11.02 -10.18 -20.68
CA VAL A 323 -12.06 -9.74 -19.73
C VAL A 323 -13.38 -9.48 -20.43
N LYS A 324 -13.36 -8.86 -21.62
CA LYS A 324 -14.55 -8.64 -22.44
C LYS A 324 -15.17 -9.96 -22.94
N GLU A 325 -14.35 -10.91 -23.36
CA GLU A 325 -14.81 -12.24 -23.78
C GLU A 325 -15.40 -13.05 -22.62
N LEU A 326 -14.92 -12.85 -21.38
CA LEU A 326 -15.59 -13.34 -20.18
C LEU A 326 -16.94 -12.66 -19.92
N GLY A 327 -17.28 -11.61 -20.66
CA GLY A 327 -18.54 -10.88 -20.56
C GLY A 327 -18.60 -9.91 -19.39
N PHE A 328 -17.44 -9.37 -18.98
CA PHE A 328 -17.37 -8.30 -18.00
C PHE A 328 -17.03 -6.98 -18.69
N ASP A 329 -17.88 -5.97 -18.51
CA ASP A 329 -17.59 -4.57 -18.85
C ASP A 329 -16.95 -3.84 -17.68
N GLU A 330 -17.23 -4.30 -16.47
CA GLU A 330 -16.76 -3.77 -15.20
C GLU A 330 -16.39 -4.93 -14.28
N LEU A 331 -15.21 -4.85 -13.67
CA LEU A 331 -14.81 -5.74 -12.59
C LEU A 331 -14.97 -4.99 -11.26
N VAL A 332 -15.72 -5.57 -10.32
CA VAL A 332 -15.92 -4.96 -8.99
C VAL A 332 -15.50 -5.95 -7.93
N PHE A 333 -14.49 -5.58 -7.16
CA PHE A 333 -13.95 -6.39 -6.07
C PHE A 333 -14.18 -5.69 -4.73
N GLN A 334 -14.36 -6.49 -3.70
CA GLN A 334 -14.38 -6.01 -2.32
C GLN A 334 -13.71 -7.05 -1.42
N SER A 335 -13.01 -6.61 -0.39
CA SER A 335 -12.32 -7.52 0.53
C SER A 335 -12.40 -7.04 1.99
N SER A 336 -12.36 -7.99 2.90
CA SER A 336 -12.20 -7.72 4.33
C SER A 336 -11.52 -8.90 5.01
N GLN A 337 -10.77 -8.62 6.10
CA GLN A 337 -10.16 -9.66 6.92
C GLN A 337 -9.83 -9.15 8.32
N THR A 338 -9.72 -10.09 9.26
CA THR A 338 -9.11 -9.88 10.57
C THR A 338 -7.89 -10.78 10.69
N GLN A 339 -6.71 -10.17 10.83
CA GLN A 339 -5.46 -10.89 11.09
C GLN A 339 -5.08 -10.74 12.55
N ILE A 340 -4.68 -11.84 13.17
CA ILE A 340 -4.21 -11.91 14.56
C ILE A 340 -2.80 -12.49 14.53
N ILE A 341 -1.84 -11.72 15.04
CA ILE A 341 -0.44 -12.12 15.19
C ILE A 341 -0.19 -12.23 16.70
N ASP A 342 0.09 -13.43 17.18
CA ASP A 342 0.41 -13.69 18.58
C ASP A 342 1.90 -14.03 18.71
N SER A 343 2.68 -13.06 19.19
CA SER A 343 4.11 -13.23 19.40
C SER A 343 4.44 -14.17 20.56
N ASN A 344 3.48 -14.43 21.47
CA ASN A 344 3.70 -15.33 22.62
C ASN A 344 3.64 -16.81 22.18
N THR A 345 2.83 -17.11 21.18
CA THR A 345 2.66 -18.47 20.62
C THR A 345 3.30 -18.64 19.25
N ASP A 346 3.91 -17.56 18.73
CA ASP A 346 4.50 -17.51 17.38
C ASP A 346 3.51 -17.90 16.28
N THR A 347 2.26 -17.42 16.38
CA THR A 347 1.20 -17.77 15.44
C THR A 347 0.66 -16.55 14.69
N VAL A 348 0.29 -16.77 13.43
CA VAL A 348 -0.53 -15.87 12.62
C VAL A 348 -1.84 -16.55 12.28
N THR A 349 -2.95 -15.86 12.49
CA THR A 349 -4.28 -16.35 12.14
C THR A 349 -5.04 -15.28 11.37
N VAL A 350 -5.59 -15.64 10.21
CA VAL A 350 -6.59 -14.83 9.51
C VAL A 350 -7.96 -15.42 9.74
N LYS A 351 -8.88 -14.57 10.16
CA LYS A 351 -10.30 -14.90 10.41
C LYS A 351 -11.19 -13.98 9.58
N ASP A 352 -12.34 -14.53 9.22
CA ASP A 352 -13.37 -13.79 8.49
C ASP A 352 -12.83 -13.09 7.24
N GLY A 353 -11.85 -13.75 6.58
CA GLY A 353 -11.33 -13.29 5.30
C GLY A 353 -12.39 -13.48 4.23
N VAL A 354 -12.71 -12.39 3.51
CA VAL A 354 -13.69 -12.37 2.42
C VAL A 354 -13.09 -11.63 1.25
N VAL A 355 -13.22 -12.21 0.05
CA VAL A 355 -13.00 -11.52 -1.22
C VAL A 355 -14.22 -11.77 -2.09
N THR A 356 -14.85 -10.73 -2.58
CA THR A 356 -15.97 -10.83 -3.49
C THR A 356 -15.64 -10.20 -4.84
N MET A 357 -16.08 -10.82 -5.90
CA MET A 357 -16.16 -10.26 -7.24
C MET A 357 -17.61 -10.23 -7.65
N LYS A 358 -18.16 -9.05 -7.89
CA LYS A 358 -19.55 -8.89 -8.31
C LYS A 358 -19.81 -9.72 -9.57
N ASP A 359 -20.87 -10.52 -9.56
CA ASP A 359 -21.23 -11.42 -10.64
C ASP A 359 -20.16 -12.44 -11.05
N GLY A 360 -19.08 -12.59 -10.27
CA GLY A 360 -18.00 -13.54 -10.49
C GLY A 360 -17.97 -14.64 -9.43
N PHE A 361 -17.58 -14.30 -8.21
CA PHE A 361 -17.44 -15.25 -7.10
C PHE A 361 -17.50 -14.55 -5.74
N ASN A 362 -17.73 -15.38 -4.68
CA ASN A 362 -17.43 -15.03 -3.30
C ASN A 362 -16.43 -16.04 -2.75
N LEU A 363 -15.36 -15.57 -2.14
CA LEU A 363 -14.35 -16.38 -1.48
C LEU A 363 -14.31 -16.02 0.00
N ASP A 364 -14.68 -16.97 0.87
CA ASP A 364 -14.45 -16.89 2.32
C ASP A 364 -13.20 -17.70 2.65
N TYR A 365 -12.32 -17.18 3.49
CA TYR A 365 -11.11 -17.90 3.89
C TYR A 365 -10.70 -17.62 5.34
N ASN A 366 -10.14 -18.66 5.95
CA ASN A 366 -9.50 -18.58 7.25
C ASN A 366 -8.21 -19.40 7.19
N TYR A 367 -7.15 -18.94 7.83
CA TYR A 367 -5.96 -19.77 7.99
C TYR A 367 -5.23 -19.47 9.29
N SER A 368 -4.44 -20.43 9.76
CA SER A 368 -3.54 -20.28 10.89
C SER A 368 -2.22 -20.99 10.61
N ALA A 369 -1.12 -20.33 10.91
CA ALA A 369 0.23 -20.84 10.76
C ALA A 369 1.11 -20.40 11.94
N SER A 370 2.20 -21.12 12.19
CA SER A 370 3.19 -20.81 13.23
C SER A 370 4.61 -20.74 12.61
N GLY A 371 5.61 -20.28 13.37
CA GLY A 371 7.00 -20.13 12.91
C GLY A 371 7.34 -18.76 12.36
N LEU A 372 6.55 -17.76 12.70
CA LEU A 372 6.65 -16.42 12.15
C LEU A 372 7.90 -15.66 12.63
N ASN A 373 8.27 -15.80 13.91
CA ASN A 373 9.43 -15.13 14.49
C ASN A 373 10.75 -15.66 13.89
N GLU A 374 10.80 -16.97 13.64
CA GLU A 374 11.96 -17.59 13.01
C GLU A 374 12.09 -17.20 11.54
N LEU A 375 10.97 -17.10 10.83
CA LEU A 375 10.91 -16.57 9.47
C LEU A 375 11.42 -15.13 9.42
N GLN A 376 10.98 -14.25 10.34
CA GLN A 376 11.44 -12.86 10.41
C GLN A 376 12.95 -12.75 10.65
N LYS A 377 13.46 -13.57 11.58
CA LYS A 377 14.88 -13.62 11.87
C LYS A 377 15.67 -14.04 10.62
N ASN A 378 15.20 -15.07 9.94
CA ASN A 378 15.85 -15.59 8.72
C ASN A 378 15.84 -14.55 7.59
N LEU A 379 14.72 -13.85 7.35
CA LEU A 379 14.61 -12.76 6.36
C LEU A 379 15.56 -11.60 6.69
N LYS A 380 15.71 -11.25 7.98
CA LYS A 380 16.61 -10.19 8.41
C LYS A 380 18.09 -10.58 8.21
N ASP A 381 18.44 -11.81 8.56
CA ASP A 381 19.82 -12.33 8.47
C ASP A 381 20.25 -12.50 6.99
N ASN A 382 19.31 -12.75 6.07
CA ASN A 382 19.54 -12.93 4.64
C ASN A 382 19.30 -11.67 3.78
N GLY A 383 19.32 -10.46 4.39
CA GLY A 383 19.21 -9.21 3.66
C GLY A 383 17.83 -8.95 3.00
N GLY A 384 16.77 -9.59 3.50
CA GLY A 384 15.39 -9.37 3.05
C GLY A 384 15.03 -10.08 1.73
N GLN A 385 15.86 -10.96 1.21
CA GLN A 385 15.47 -11.81 0.08
C GLN A 385 14.40 -12.80 0.52
N ASN A 386 13.22 -12.69 -0.08
CA ASN A 386 12.11 -13.63 0.13
C ASN A 386 12.43 -14.96 -0.56
N ASP A 387 13.13 -15.84 0.13
CA ASP A 387 13.23 -17.22 -0.29
C ASP A 387 11.98 -17.98 0.17
N MET A 388 11.05 -18.21 -0.76
CA MET A 388 9.83 -18.97 -0.51
C MET A 388 10.14 -20.38 0.04
N SER A 389 11.25 -20.96 -0.38
CA SER A 389 11.71 -22.28 0.09
C SER A 389 12.12 -22.23 1.56
N ALA A 390 12.82 -21.17 1.99
CA ALA A 390 13.17 -20.97 3.39
C ALA A 390 11.91 -20.74 4.24
N ALA A 391 10.95 -19.95 3.75
CA ALA A 391 9.67 -19.75 4.42
C ALA A 391 8.91 -21.07 4.63
N LEU A 392 8.82 -21.90 3.61
CA LEU A 392 8.16 -23.20 3.67
C LEU A 392 8.88 -24.18 4.63
N SER A 393 10.18 -24.05 4.82
CA SER A 393 10.94 -24.94 5.73
C SER A 393 10.73 -24.61 7.21
N ILE A 394 10.42 -23.36 7.52
CA ILE A 394 10.33 -22.82 8.89
C ILE A 394 8.89 -22.86 9.42
N MET A 395 7.91 -22.61 8.53
CA MET A 395 6.51 -22.46 8.94
C MET A 395 5.80 -23.80 9.11
N THR A 396 4.85 -23.83 10.04
CA THR A 396 3.90 -24.94 10.22
C THR A 396 2.48 -24.46 9.95
N LEU A 397 1.69 -25.33 9.30
CA LEU A 397 0.26 -25.10 9.08
C LEU A 397 -0.53 -25.64 10.27
N ASN A 398 -1.28 -24.75 10.93
CA ASN A 398 -2.23 -25.13 11.99
C ASN A 398 -3.63 -25.39 11.43
N GLY A 399 -3.96 -24.77 10.30
CA GLY A 399 -5.22 -25.02 9.61
C GLY A 399 -5.47 -24.02 8.48
N VAL A 400 -6.24 -24.44 7.49
CA VAL A 400 -6.76 -23.58 6.43
C VAL A 400 -8.15 -24.02 6.04
N GLN A 401 -9.03 -23.06 5.79
CA GLN A 401 -10.35 -23.28 5.22
C GLN A 401 -10.61 -22.21 4.17
N PHE A 402 -11.11 -22.61 3.01
CA PHE A 402 -11.68 -21.67 2.07
C PHE A 402 -12.99 -22.20 1.51
N ARG A 403 -13.89 -21.30 1.15
CA ARG A 403 -15.17 -21.56 0.51
C ARG A 403 -15.29 -20.61 -0.67
N LEU A 404 -15.34 -21.20 -1.87
CA LEU A 404 -15.47 -20.46 -3.12
C LEU A 404 -16.89 -20.71 -3.67
N GLU A 405 -17.75 -19.70 -3.55
CA GLU A 405 -19.08 -19.71 -4.15
C GLU A 405 -18.97 -19.14 -5.57
N ASP A 406 -19.30 -19.96 -6.56
CA ASP A 406 -19.41 -19.51 -7.95
C ASP A 406 -20.66 -18.66 -8.15
N LYS A 407 -20.49 -17.48 -8.76
CA LYS A 407 -21.60 -16.62 -9.18
C LYS A 407 -21.78 -16.60 -10.70
N SER A 408 -20.75 -16.92 -11.45
CA SER A 408 -20.76 -17.16 -12.90
C SER A 408 -19.35 -17.32 -13.48
N ILE A 409 -18.28 -17.17 -12.67
CA ILE A 409 -16.91 -17.17 -13.22
C ILE A 409 -16.56 -18.52 -13.83
N VAL A 410 -17.06 -19.61 -13.27
CA VAL A 410 -16.84 -20.97 -13.78
C VAL A 410 -17.46 -21.13 -15.17
N ASP A 411 -18.75 -20.80 -15.30
CA ASP A 411 -19.47 -20.93 -16.58
C ASP A 411 -18.85 -20.03 -17.66
N ARG A 412 -18.50 -18.79 -17.33
CA ARG A 412 -17.81 -17.85 -18.23
C ARG A 412 -16.43 -18.36 -18.64
N GLY A 413 -15.65 -18.87 -17.69
CA GLY A 413 -14.33 -19.44 -17.96
C GLY A 413 -14.39 -20.69 -18.85
N LEU A 414 -15.37 -21.57 -18.63
CA LEU A 414 -15.58 -22.75 -19.46
C LEU A 414 -15.96 -22.35 -20.90
N LYS A 415 -16.84 -21.37 -21.07
CA LYS A 415 -17.24 -20.86 -22.41
C LYS A 415 -16.03 -20.27 -23.13
N LEU A 416 -15.23 -19.44 -22.45
CA LEU A 416 -14.02 -18.83 -23.01
C LEU A 416 -13.00 -19.89 -23.42
N THR A 417 -12.72 -20.87 -22.54
CA THR A 417 -11.78 -21.97 -22.82
C THR A 417 -12.25 -22.80 -24.02
N ALA A 418 -13.54 -23.11 -24.09
CA ALA A 418 -14.15 -23.85 -25.20
C ALA A 418 -14.00 -23.09 -26.54
N GLN A 419 -14.21 -21.77 -26.53
CA GLN A 419 -13.99 -20.90 -27.67
C GLN A 419 -12.56 -20.93 -28.17
N PHE A 420 -11.57 -20.78 -27.27
CA PHE A 420 -10.15 -20.85 -27.64
C PHE A 420 -9.71 -22.21 -28.19
N GLN A 421 -10.32 -23.29 -27.70
CA GLN A 421 -10.02 -24.65 -28.17
C GLN A 421 -10.89 -25.10 -29.37
N GLY A 422 -11.79 -24.24 -29.86
CA GLY A 422 -12.71 -24.61 -30.93
C GLY A 422 -13.63 -25.77 -30.57
N THR A 423 -14.07 -25.86 -29.30
CA THR A 423 -14.89 -26.97 -28.78
C THR A 423 -16.11 -26.45 -28.01
N THR A 424 -16.78 -27.29 -27.24
CA THR A 424 -17.96 -26.91 -26.42
C THR A 424 -17.58 -26.88 -24.92
N PRO A 425 -18.30 -26.10 -24.10
CA PRO A 425 -18.13 -26.12 -22.63
C PRO A 425 -18.26 -27.54 -22.04
N ASP A 426 -19.19 -28.37 -22.57
CA ASP A 426 -19.37 -29.74 -22.10
C ASP A 426 -18.15 -30.61 -22.40
N THR A 427 -17.47 -30.39 -23.53
CA THR A 427 -16.21 -31.07 -23.84
C THR A 427 -15.14 -30.70 -22.82
N ILE A 428 -15.02 -29.41 -22.43
CA ILE A 428 -14.10 -28.96 -21.41
C ILE A 428 -14.43 -29.59 -20.05
N LYS A 429 -15.70 -29.58 -19.63
CA LYS A 429 -16.16 -30.28 -18.40
C LYS A 429 -15.75 -31.75 -18.39
N ASN A 430 -15.97 -32.45 -19.51
CA ASN A 430 -15.56 -33.85 -19.64
C ASN A 430 -14.02 -34.03 -19.57
N GLN A 431 -13.24 -33.13 -20.16
CA GLN A 431 -11.78 -33.14 -20.04
C GLN A 431 -11.32 -32.95 -18.59
N ILE A 432 -11.92 -32.01 -17.86
CA ILE A 432 -11.67 -31.79 -16.42
C ILE A 432 -12.01 -33.05 -15.63
N LYS A 433 -13.16 -33.67 -15.90
CA LYS A 433 -13.59 -34.93 -15.25
C LYS A 433 -12.59 -36.06 -15.46
N ILE A 434 -12.13 -36.24 -16.69
CA ILE A 434 -11.13 -37.27 -17.04
C ILE A 434 -9.81 -36.96 -16.39
N ALA A 435 -9.35 -35.72 -16.45
CA ALA A 435 -8.10 -35.28 -15.82
C ALA A 435 -8.14 -35.47 -14.29
N SER A 436 -9.25 -35.10 -13.64
CA SER A 436 -9.45 -35.26 -12.20
C SER A 436 -9.45 -36.74 -11.78
N ALA A 437 -10.14 -37.60 -12.54
CA ALA A 437 -10.14 -39.05 -12.32
C ALA A 437 -8.75 -39.66 -12.57
N GLY A 438 -8.01 -39.14 -13.56
CA GLY A 438 -6.66 -39.60 -13.89
C GLY A 438 -5.61 -39.14 -12.86
N ALA A 439 -5.78 -37.97 -12.26
CA ALA A 439 -4.80 -37.38 -11.34
C ALA A 439 -4.49 -38.32 -10.16
N SER A 440 -5.48 -38.95 -9.57
CA SER A 440 -5.29 -39.93 -8.48
C SER A 440 -4.54 -41.20 -8.92
N LEU A 441 -4.66 -41.58 -10.20
CA LEU A 441 -3.93 -42.74 -10.75
C LEU A 441 -2.46 -42.43 -11.02
N PHE A 442 -2.16 -41.19 -11.43
CA PHE A 442 -0.78 -40.76 -11.69
C PHE A 442 -0.01 -40.35 -10.44
N ALA A 443 -0.70 -39.97 -9.36
CA ALA A 443 -0.08 -39.65 -8.08
C ALA A 443 0.51 -40.86 -7.35
N GLY A 444 0.22 -42.08 -7.82
CA GLY A 444 0.74 -43.30 -7.24
C GLY A 444 -0.06 -43.79 -6.03
N THR A 445 0.62 -44.09 -4.91
CA THR A 445 -0.03 -44.52 -3.66
C THR A 445 0.30 -43.55 -2.53
N GLY A 446 -0.51 -43.58 -1.48
CA GLY A 446 -0.31 -42.70 -0.29
C GLY A 446 -1.18 -41.47 -0.25
N ILE A 447 -0.76 -40.50 0.56
CA ILE A 447 -1.55 -39.28 0.85
C ILE A 447 -1.75 -38.40 -0.41
N GLU A 448 -0.72 -38.31 -1.27
CA GLU A 448 -0.81 -37.50 -2.49
C GLU A 448 -1.94 -38.00 -3.41
N ALA A 449 -2.01 -39.34 -3.66
CA ALA A 449 -3.08 -39.93 -4.47
C ALA A 449 -4.46 -39.71 -3.85
N ALA A 450 -4.58 -39.90 -2.54
CA ALA A 450 -5.83 -39.73 -1.82
C ALA A 450 -6.31 -38.25 -1.86
N LEU A 451 -5.39 -37.29 -1.65
CA LEU A 451 -5.67 -35.86 -1.70
C LEU A 451 -6.07 -35.40 -3.11
N MET A 452 -5.32 -35.87 -4.14
CA MET A 452 -5.66 -35.61 -5.55
C MET A 452 -7.01 -36.21 -5.94
N GLY A 453 -7.36 -37.38 -5.41
CA GLY A 453 -8.65 -38.04 -5.64
C GLY A 453 -9.81 -37.26 -5.05
N GLU A 454 -9.71 -36.85 -3.79
CA GLU A 454 -10.78 -36.10 -3.12
C GLU A 454 -10.94 -34.68 -3.70
N MET A 455 -9.82 -33.96 -3.89
CA MET A 455 -9.82 -32.63 -4.53
C MET A 455 -10.33 -32.74 -5.98
N GLY A 456 -9.87 -33.74 -6.76
CA GLY A 456 -10.28 -33.92 -8.13
C GLY A 456 -11.78 -34.20 -8.24
N THR A 457 -12.35 -34.99 -7.33
CA THR A 457 -13.80 -35.23 -7.27
C THR A 457 -14.56 -33.95 -6.99
N ALA A 458 -14.16 -33.19 -5.96
CA ALA A 458 -14.81 -31.94 -5.61
C ALA A 458 -14.71 -30.88 -6.73
N LEU A 459 -13.52 -30.76 -7.36
CA LEU A 459 -13.35 -29.86 -8.50
C LEU A 459 -14.22 -30.27 -9.70
N SER A 460 -14.25 -31.57 -10.03
CA SER A 460 -15.09 -32.07 -11.13
C SER A 460 -16.56 -31.72 -10.89
N GLU A 461 -17.05 -31.95 -9.68
CA GLU A 461 -18.43 -31.62 -9.29
C GLU A 461 -18.70 -30.13 -9.36
N PHE A 462 -17.75 -29.31 -8.88
CA PHE A 462 -17.86 -27.85 -8.93
C PHE A 462 -17.91 -27.30 -10.35
N PHE A 463 -17.08 -27.82 -11.25
CA PHE A 463 -17.11 -27.42 -12.67
C PHE A 463 -18.35 -27.95 -13.43
N GLU A 464 -18.89 -29.08 -13.00
CA GLU A 464 -20.10 -29.64 -13.61
C GLU A 464 -21.36 -28.89 -13.18
N ASN A 465 -21.51 -28.62 -11.88
CA ASN A 465 -22.76 -28.17 -11.28
C ASN A 465 -22.72 -26.74 -10.75
N GLY A 466 -21.53 -26.12 -10.62
CA GLY A 466 -21.36 -24.87 -9.86
C GLY A 466 -21.52 -25.11 -8.36
N GLY A 467 -22.02 -24.10 -7.65
CA GLY A 467 -22.26 -24.17 -6.21
C GLY A 467 -21.12 -23.57 -5.38
N THR A 468 -20.85 -24.13 -4.20
CA THR A 468 -19.79 -23.68 -3.31
C THR A 468 -18.75 -24.78 -3.11
N LEU A 469 -17.55 -24.59 -3.63
CA LEU A 469 -16.40 -25.45 -3.32
C LEU A 469 -15.88 -25.11 -1.93
N SER A 470 -15.92 -26.07 -1.02
CA SER A 470 -15.40 -25.98 0.33
C SER A 470 -14.17 -26.87 0.48
N VAL A 471 -13.03 -26.31 0.87
CA VAL A 471 -11.79 -27.05 1.16
C VAL A 471 -11.34 -26.72 2.55
N VAL A 472 -11.07 -27.76 3.33
CA VAL A 472 -10.62 -27.68 4.71
C VAL A 472 -9.37 -28.51 4.89
N VAL A 473 -8.37 -27.95 5.53
CA VAL A 473 -7.22 -28.65 6.11
C VAL A 473 -7.20 -28.26 7.58
N ASN A 474 -7.48 -29.23 8.45
CA ASN A 474 -7.53 -29.03 9.89
C ASN A 474 -6.76 -30.16 10.59
N PRO A 475 -5.40 -30.10 10.55
CA PRO A 475 -4.58 -31.17 11.05
C PRO A 475 -4.77 -31.34 12.58
N GLN A 476 -4.69 -32.59 13.05
CA GLN A 476 -4.77 -32.89 14.48
C GLN A 476 -3.60 -32.29 15.27
N GLU A 477 -2.42 -32.23 14.64
CA GLU A 477 -1.21 -31.56 15.13
C GLU A 477 -0.69 -30.64 14.01
N PRO A 478 -0.03 -29.49 14.33
CA PRO A 478 0.55 -28.61 13.34
C PRO A 478 1.49 -29.36 12.37
N VAL A 479 1.32 -29.15 11.06
CA VAL A 479 2.09 -29.84 10.02
C VAL A 479 3.11 -28.89 9.40
N ALA A 480 4.38 -29.31 9.34
CA ALA A 480 5.41 -28.51 8.69
C ALA A 480 5.08 -28.29 7.21
N MET A 481 5.19 -27.05 6.74
CA MET A 481 4.91 -26.71 5.33
C MET A 481 5.86 -27.45 4.37
N SER A 482 7.06 -27.79 4.81
CA SER A 482 7.99 -28.64 4.06
C SER A 482 7.48 -30.07 3.84
N GLN A 483 6.70 -30.62 4.77
CA GLN A 483 6.04 -31.92 4.58
C GLN A 483 4.90 -31.85 3.55
N LEU A 484 4.18 -30.74 3.53
CA LEU A 484 3.13 -30.50 2.53
C LEU A 484 3.68 -30.28 1.12
N SER A 485 4.87 -29.67 1.01
CA SER A 485 5.55 -29.54 -0.29
C SER A 485 6.15 -30.84 -0.82
N ASN A 486 6.29 -31.86 0.02
CA ASN A 486 6.89 -33.14 -0.32
C ASN A 486 6.01 -34.32 0.12
N LEU A 487 4.74 -34.31 -0.28
CA LEU A 487 3.75 -35.32 0.10
C LEU A 487 4.13 -36.76 -0.29
N LYS A 488 4.91 -36.93 -1.36
CA LYS A 488 5.37 -38.27 -1.81
C LYS A 488 6.21 -39.01 -0.79
N SER A 489 6.99 -38.29 0.00
CA SER A 489 7.85 -38.85 1.06
C SER A 489 7.26 -38.66 2.46
N SER A 490 6.04 -38.17 2.58
CA SER A 490 5.36 -37.93 3.86
C SER A 490 4.61 -39.19 4.31
N ASP A 491 4.75 -39.55 5.59
CA ASP A 491 3.96 -40.60 6.23
C ASP A 491 2.56 -40.12 6.69
N LEU A 492 2.19 -38.87 6.37
CA LEU A 492 0.89 -38.28 6.72
C LEU A 492 -0.25 -39.02 6.04
N THR A 493 -1.41 -39.05 6.71
CA THR A 493 -2.68 -39.54 6.16
C THR A 493 -3.65 -38.38 5.98
N LEU A 494 -4.67 -38.52 5.12
CA LEU A 494 -5.73 -37.50 4.99
C LEU A 494 -6.45 -37.24 6.32
N LYS A 495 -6.56 -38.25 7.17
CA LYS A 495 -7.19 -38.12 8.48
C LYS A 495 -6.36 -37.29 9.44
N GLU A 496 -5.03 -37.48 9.47
CA GLU A 496 -4.11 -36.67 10.28
C GLU A 496 -4.05 -35.24 9.79
N LEU A 497 -4.08 -35.06 8.47
CA LEU A 497 -4.16 -33.73 7.84
C LEU A 497 -5.53 -33.08 8.05
N GLY A 498 -6.56 -33.85 8.41
CA GLY A 498 -7.93 -33.35 8.52
C GLY A 498 -8.42 -32.70 7.23
N PHE A 499 -8.00 -33.29 6.09
CA PHE A 499 -8.36 -32.79 4.77
C PHE A 499 -9.78 -33.17 4.40
N SER A 500 -10.53 -32.22 3.84
CA SER A 500 -11.77 -32.47 3.13
C SER A 500 -12.01 -31.46 2.01
N ALA A 501 -12.52 -31.94 0.88
CA ALA A 501 -12.96 -31.11 -0.25
C ALA A 501 -14.33 -31.58 -0.70
N LYS A 502 -15.29 -30.63 -0.80
CA LYS A 502 -16.67 -30.95 -1.18
C LYS A 502 -17.35 -29.76 -1.88
N VAL A 503 -18.39 -30.05 -2.62
CA VAL A 503 -19.32 -29.05 -3.18
C VAL A 503 -20.60 -29.02 -2.34
N GLU A 504 -21.10 -27.80 -2.03
CA GLU A 504 -22.32 -27.55 -1.27
C GLU A 504 -23.35 -26.81 -2.13
#